data_3aa479c1347a7121e780e8baa657e13c
#
_entry.id   3aa479c1347a7121e780e8baa657e13c
#
_cell.length_a   1.000
_cell.length_b   1.000
_cell.length_c   1.000
_cell.angle_alpha   90.00
_cell.angle_beta   90.00
_cell.angle_gamma   90.00
#
_symmetry.space_group_name_H-M   'P 1'
#
loop_
_entity.id
_entity.type
_entity.pdbx_description
1 polymer ?
#
loop_
_entity_poly.entity_id
_entity_poly.type
_entity_poly.pdbx_seq_one_letter_code
_entity_poly.pdbx_strand_id
1 'polypeptide(L)'
;MTMTAADIRLRQNPILTALLLGMGQGTMVAEKLFPRLPQVLSSVNLAKLGDERLRRYNLRRAPGGPTKRVNIKFEGATYSVDQYSVEVPMPRELLREADESRKLQVGNYLDVSRIAMTTASDILGLDYELEVAALATNVNTYASGHVLALAGATKWSAATGTPVTDVRAAADTIRKKIGKRPNRLTLSADAAHALALNPQVKSYLPTTVLGPASVEQLKTILQVEEIVIADAVWVDETDTGRDVWGNNAILAYVPRISAGGGADISLAEPRSEERRVGKECLRLCR
;
A
#
# COMPACT_ATOMS: atom_id res chain seq x y z
N MET A 1 -17.95 -19.85 -25.17
CA MET A 1 -18.25 -19.52 -26.59
C MET A 1 -17.25 -18.47 -27.04
N THR A 2 -16.24 -18.87 -27.80
CA THR A 2 -15.21 -17.93 -28.29
C THR A 2 -15.81 -17.10 -29.44
N MET A 3 -15.96 -15.80 -29.24
CA MET A 3 -16.41 -14.88 -30.28
C MET A 3 -15.33 -14.70 -31.34
N THR A 4 -15.68 -14.78 -32.60
CA THR A 4 -14.76 -14.45 -33.69
C THR A 4 -14.67 -12.94 -33.88
N ALA A 5 -13.57 -12.45 -34.50
CA ALA A 5 -13.42 -11.03 -34.80
C ALA A 5 -14.57 -10.45 -35.66
N ALA A 6 -15.20 -11.29 -36.48
CA ALA A 6 -16.38 -10.91 -37.27
C ALA A 6 -17.64 -10.74 -36.40
N ASP A 7 -17.82 -11.58 -35.40
CA ASP A 7 -18.96 -11.48 -34.47
C ASP A 7 -18.85 -10.23 -33.59
N ILE A 8 -17.61 -9.84 -33.22
CA ILE A 8 -17.33 -8.62 -32.49
C ILE A 8 -17.74 -7.40 -33.32
N ARG A 9 -17.46 -7.35 -34.60
CA ARG A 9 -17.79 -6.23 -35.51
C ARG A 9 -19.28 -6.03 -35.71
N LEU A 10 -20.04 -7.12 -35.85
CA LEU A 10 -21.48 -7.08 -36.18
C LEU A 10 -22.37 -6.78 -34.98
N ARG A 11 -21.88 -6.98 -33.75
CA ARG A 11 -22.71 -6.90 -32.54
C ARG A 11 -22.15 -5.96 -31.45
N GLN A 12 -21.14 -5.17 -31.74
CA GLN A 12 -20.62 -4.23 -30.73
C GLN A 12 -21.65 -3.16 -30.39
N ASN A 13 -22.05 -3.11 -29.14
CA ASN A 13 -22.70 -1.94 -28.59
C ASN A 13 -21.57 -1.02 -28.06
N PRO A 14 -21.35 0.15 -28.69
CA PRO A 14 -20.25 1.05 -28.36
C PRO A 14 -20.32 1.58 -26.93
N ILE A 15 -21.53 1.75 -26.41
CA ILE A 15 -21.78 2.23 -25.04
C ILE A 15 -21.35 1.15 -24.03
N LEU A 16 -21.71 -0.11 -24.28
CA LEU A 16 -21.30 -1.23 -23.41
C LEU A 16 -19.79 -1.48 -23.49
N THR A 17 -19.18 -1.33 -24.66
CA THR A 17 -17.74 -1.47 -24.83
C THR A 17 -16.99 -0.35 -24.11
N ALA A 18 -17.45 0.90 -24.21
CA ALA A 18 -16.87 2.02 -23.47
C ALA A 18 -17.04 1.86 -21.94
N LEU A 19 -18.17 1.30 -21.50
CA LEU A 19 -18.43 1.01 -20.09
C LEU A 19 -17.48 -0.08 -19.55
N LEU A 20 -17.26 -1.15 -20.33
CA LEU A 20 -16.31 -2.22 -19.98
C LEU A 20 -14.86 -1.73 -19.93
N LEU A 21 -14.45 -0.82 -20.82
CA LEU A 21 -13.14 -0.19 -20.82
C LEU A 21 -12.96 0.80 -19.67
N GLY A 22 -14.04 1.28 -19.08
CA GLY A 22 -14.02 2.11 -17.87
C GLY A 22 -13.96 1.31 -16.56
N MET A 23 -14.10 -0.01 -16.60
CA MET A 23 -13.90 -0.89 -15.45
C MET A 23 -12.40 -1.09 -15.21
N GLY A 24 -11.76 -0.12 -14.56
CA GLY A 24 -10.40 -0.26 -14.08
C GLY A 24 -10.33 -1.10 -12.80
N GLN A 25 -9.12 -1.47 -12.43
CA GLN A 25 -8.82 -2.07 -11.14
C GLN A 25 -9.26 -1.15 -10.00
N GLY A 26 -9.61 -1.73 -8.85
CA GLY A 26 -9.86 -0.99 -7.61
C GLY A 26 -8.65 -0.17 -7.17
N THR A 27 -8.79 0.56 -6.08
CA THR A 27 -7.72 1.44 -5.59
C THR A 27 -6.49 0.64 -5.18
N MET A 28 -5.40 0.78 -5.95
CA MET A 28 -4.09 0.24 -5.62
C MET A 28 -3.41 1.13 -4.58
N VAL A 29 -2.85 0.52 -3.55
CA VAL A 29 -2.29 1.24 -2.40
C VAL A 29 -0.81 0.94 -2.15
N ALA A 30 -0.23 0.01 -2.90
CA ALA A 30 1.17 -0.39 -2.75
C ALA A 30 2.13 0.80 -2.79
N GLU A 31 1.98 1.69 -3.77
CA GLU A 31 2.84 2.87 -3.88
C GLU A 31 2.70 3.86 -2.73
N LYS A 32 1.51 3.92 -2.12
CA LYS A 32 1.31 4.75 -0.94
C LYS A 32 2.00 4.17 0.28
N LEU A 33 1.99 2.85 0.44
CA LEU A 33 2.67 2.19 1.54
C LEU A 33 4.19 2.10 1.31
N PHE A 34 4.59 1.80 0.07
CA PHE A 34 5.98 1.67 -0.37
C PHE A 34 6.26 2.62 -1.55
N PRO A 35 6.65 3.85 -1.29
CA PRO A 35 6.94 4.81 -2.35
C PRO A 35 8.07 4.32 -3.26
N ARG A 36 7.90 4.45 -4.56
CA ARG A 36 8.93 4.08 -5.54
C ARG A 36 10.08 5.08 -5.48
N LEU A 37 11.30 4.56 -5.38
CA LEU A 37 12.52 5.35 -5.44
C LEU A 37 13.24 5.05 -6.77
N PRO A 38 13.54 6.07 -7.58
CA PRO A 38 14.30 5.87 -8.81
C PRO A 38 15.71 5.40 -8.46
N GLN A 39 16.15 4.29 -9.05
CA GLN A 39 17.47 3.71 -8.88
C GLN A 39 18.15 3.61 -10.23
N VAL A 40 19.44 3.96 -10.28
CA VAL A 40 20.27 3.86 -11.49
C VAL A 40 20.98 2.50 -11.56
N LEU A 41 21.31 1.92 -10.41
CA LEU A 41 22.02 0.65 -10.31
C LEU A 41 21.09 -0.48 -9.89
N SER A 42 21.24 -1.64 -10.48
CA SER A 42 20.46 -2.85 -10.15
C SER A 42 20.80 -3.42 -8.77
N SER A 43 21.97 -3.12 -8.23
CA SER A 43 22.37 -3.55 -6.89
C SER A 43 23.07 -2.39 -6.16
N VAL A 44 22.68 -2.14 -4.93
CA VAL A 44 23.22 -1.06 -4.09
C VAL A 44 23.46 -1.56 -2.67
N ASN A 45 24.61 -1.18 -2.10
CA ASN A 45 24.88 -1.40 -0.70
C ASN A 45 24.35 -0.23 0.13
N LEU A 46 23.52 -0.55 1.10
CA LEU A 46 22.92 0.42 2.01
C LEU A 46 23.57 0.33 3.38
N ALA A 47 23.94 1.46 3.95
CA ALA A 47 24.42 1.55 5.32
C ALA A 47 23.23 1.69 6.27
N LYS A 48 23.01 0.70 7.12
CA LYS A 48 22.02 0.73 8.18
C LYS A 48 22.60 1.35 9.42
N LEU A 49 21.97 2.41 9.91
CA LEU A 49 22.35 3.10 11.14
C LEU A 49 21.76 2.39 12.36
N GLY A 50 22.53 2.26 13.43
CA GLY A 50 22.04 1.71 14.69
C GLY A 50 21.16 2.68 15.50
N ASP A 51 20.61 2.16 16.61
CA ASP A 51 19.70 2.90 17.51
C ASP A 51 20.42 3.86 18.47
N GLU A 52 21.71 4.19 18.22
CA GLU A 52 22.53 5.00 19.13
C GLU A 52 21.92 6.36 19.42
N ARG A 53 21.18 6.92 18.47
CA ARG A 53 20.51 8.23 18.60
C ARG A 53 19.34 8.24 19.59
N LEU A 54 18.71 7.09 19.80
CA LEU A 54 17.60 6.93 20.75
C LEU A 54 18.05 6.52 22.13
N ARG A 55 19.37 6.24 22.31
CA ARG A 55 19.93 5.84 23.61
C ARG A 55 20.24 7.04 24.49
N ARG A 56 19.97 6.89 25.76
CA ARG A 56 20.36 7.88 26.77
C ARG A 56 21.81 7.66 27.15
N TYR A 57 22.63 8.71 26.98
CA TYR A 57 24.02 8.74 27.43
C TYR A 57 24.18 9.69 28.64
N ASN A 58 25.02 9.32 29.57
CA ASN A 58 25.45 10.26 30.61
C ASN A 58 26.48 11.22 30.01
N LEU A 59 26.06 12.43 29.69
CA LEU A 59 26.88 13.46 29.05
C LEU A 59 27.52 14.43 30.07
N ARG A 60 27.27 14.25 31.38
CA ARG A 60 27.88 15.06 32.40
C ARG A 60 29.41 14.88 32.36
N ARG A 61 30.15 15.99 32.37
CA ARG A 61 31.61 16.04 32.36
C ARG A 61 32.06 16.97 33.46
N ALA A 62 33.07 16.55 34.20
CA ALA A 62 33.78 17.44 35.13
C ALA A 62 34.64 18.46 34.35
N PRO A 63 34.90 19.65 34.88
CA PRO A 63 35.87 20.59 34.29
C PRO A 63 37.21 19.89 34.06
N GLY A 64 37.76 19.98 32.83
CA GLY A 64 39.01 19.33 32.47
C GLY A 64 38.93 17.80 32.21
N GLY A 65 37.76 17.15 32.44
CA GLY A 65 37.59 15.73 32.18
C GLY A 65 37.44 15.38 30.69
N PRO A 66 37.63 14.11 30.28
CA PRO A 66 37.52 13.67 28.88
C PRO A 66 36.08 13.77 28.36
N THR A 67 35.94 14.08 27.08
CA THR A 67 34.64 14.12 26.39
C THR A 67 34.17 12.68 26.12
N LYS A 68 32.88 12.41 26.35
CA LYS A 68 32.27 11.13 26.02
C LYS A 68 32.27 10.92 24.49
N ARG A 69 32.82 9.81 24.03
CA ARG A 69 32.78 9.39 22.63
C ARG A 69 31.64 8.41 22.42
N VAL A 70 30.86 8.60 21.38
CA VAL A 70 29.80 7.69 20.93
C VAL A 70 30.19 7.23 19.54
N ASN A 71 30.36 5.94 19.38
CA ASN A 71 30.65 5.34 18.08
C ASN A 71 29.33 4.99 17.40
N ILE A 72 29.16 5.43 16.14
CA ILE A 72 28.03 5.07 15.30
C ILE A 72 28.37 3.71 14.67
N LYS A 73 27.47 2.76 14.83
CA LYS A 73 27.58 1.46 14.18
C LYS A 73 26.87 1.50 12.82
N PHE A 74 27.56 0.98 11.82
CA PHE A 74 27.02 0.82 10.47
C PHE A 74 26.93 -0.67 10.19
N GLU A 75 25.74 -1.13 9.80
CA GLU A 75 25.53 -2.47 9.25
C GLU A 75 25.32 -2.33 7.74
N GLY A 76 26.00 -3.16 6.94
CA GLY A 76 25.80 -3.22 5.49
C GLY A 76 24.59 -4.09 5.16
N ALA A 77 23.73 -3.62 4.29
CA ALA A 77 22.70 -4.42 3.66
C ALA A 77 22.81 -4.27 2.14
N THR A 78 22.79 -5.38 1.42
CA THR A 78 22.77 -5.37 -0.06
C THR A 78 21.33 -5.45 -0.53
N TYR A 79 21.05 -4.69 -1.55
CA TYR A 79 19.76 -4.54 -2.17
C TYR A 79 19.88 -4.78 -3.68
N SER A 80 19.03 -5.63 -4.23
CA SER A 80 18.96 -5.92 -5.67
C SER A 80 17.54 -5.64 -6.18
N VAL A 81 17.45 -5.20 -7.42
CA VAL A 81 16.19 -4.98 -8.14
C VAL A 81 15.98 -6.11 -9.12
N ASP A 82 14.83 -6.74 -9.07
CA ASP A 82 14.38 -7.70 -10.07
C ASP A 82 13.64 -6.98 -11.19
N GLN A 83 13.70 -7.54 -12.41
CA GLN A 83 13.07 -6.96 -13.59
C GLN A 83 11.80 -7.71 -13.92
N TYR A 84 10.72 -6.98 -14.11
CA TYR A 84 9.43 -7.51 -14.51
C TYR A 84 9.07 -7.01 -15.90
N SER A 85 8.51 -7.87 -16.72
CA SER A 85 8.05 -7.51 -18.06
C SER A 85 6.80 -8.31 -18.42
N VAL A 86 5.89 -7.68 -19.15
CA VAL A 86 4.72 -8.30 -19.73
C VAL A 86 4.58 -7.88 -21.19
N GLU A 87 4.21 -8.80 -22.05
CA GLU A 87 3.95 -8.54 -23.45
C GLU A 87 2.48 -8.80 -23.76
N VAL A 88 1.82 -7.82 -24.37
CA VAL A 88 0.46 -7.97 -24.89
C VAL A 88 0.55 -7.96 -26.42
N PRO A 89 0.50 -9.12 -27.08
CA PRO A 89 0.65 -9.21 -28.54
C PRO A 89 -0.55 -8.59 -29.25
N MET A 90 -0.28 -7.72 -30.21
CA MET A 90 -1.30 -7.12 -31.08
C MET A 90 -1.11 -7.57 -32.52
N PRO A 91 -1.98 -8.42 -33.06
CA PRO A 91 -1.95 -8.78 -34.47
C PRO A 91 -2.02 -7.54 -35.39
N ARG A 92 -1.18 -7.53 -36.40
CA ARG A 92 -1.07 -6.40 -37.34
C ARG A 92 -2.39 -6.13 -38.07
N GLU A 93 -3.18 -7.17 -38.26
CA GLU A 93 -4.51 -7.13 -38.87
C GLU A 93 -5.47 -6.27 -38.05
N LEU A 94 -5.48 -6.45 -36.73
CA LEU A 94 -6.34 -5.68 -35.79
C LEU A 94 -5.98 -4.20 -35.78
N LEU A 95 -4.67 -3.87 -35.83
CA LEU A 95 -4.20 -2.49 -35.89
C LEU A 95 -4.64 -1.83 -37.20
N ARG A 96 -4.49 -2.54 -38.33
CA ARG A 96 -4.91 -2.04 -39.65
C ARG A 96 -6.41 -1.79 -39.72
N GLU A 97 -7.22 -2.69 -39.17
CA GLU A 97 -8.65 -2.55 -39.12
C GLU A 97 -9.12 -1.41 -38.21
N ALA A 98 -8.45 -1.23 -37.07
CA ALA A 98 -8.72 -0.09 -36.18
C ALA A 98 -8.42 1.25 -36.90
N ASP A 99 -7.32 1.33 -37.65
CA ASP A 99 -6.95 2.51 -38.42
C ASP A 99 -7.93 2.80 -39.57
N GLU A 100 -8.42 1.76 -40.27
CA GLU A 100 -9.41 1.91 -41.32
C GLU A 100 -10.77 2.36 -40.76
N SER A 101 -11.20 1.78 -39.64
CA SER A 101 -12.43 2.20 -38.94
C SER A 101 -12.36 3.65 -38.46
N ARG A 102 -11.18 4.09 -38.03
CA ARG A 102 -10.91 5.48 -37.65
C ARG A 102 -11.03 6.43 -38.83
N LYS A 103 -10.46 6.05 -39.98
CA LYS A 103 -10.54 6.86 -41.23
C LYS A 103 -11.96 7.01 -41.75
N LEU A 104 -12.78 5.97 -41.62
CA LEU A 104 -14.17 5.96 -42.07
C LEU A 104 -15.12 6.71 -41.11
N GLN A 105 -14.61 7.27 -40.01
CA GLN A 105 -15.39 7.98 -39.00
C GLN A 105 -16.65 7.21 -38.55
N VAL A 106 -16.61 5.89 -38.61
CA VAL A 106 -17.62 5.03 -38.02
C VAL A 106 -17.58 5.25 -36.53
N GLY A 107 -18.57 5.86 -35.98
CA GLY A 107 -18.62 6.55 -34.68
C GLY A 107 -18.14 5.85 -33.41
N ASN A 108 -17.53 4.68 -33.49
CA ASN A 108 -16.95 3.95 -32.36
C ASN A 108 -15.86 3.01 -32.85
N TYR A 109 -14.67 3.54 -32.98
CA TYR A 109 -13.52 2.68 -33.23
C TYR A 109 -12.88 2.25 -31.89
N LEU A 110 -12.47 1.02 -31.83
CA LEU A 110 -11.74 0.47 -30.67
C LEU A 110 -10.25 0.84 -30.82
N ASP A 111 -9.72 1.62 -29.91
CA ASP A 111 -8.29 1.90 -29.86
C ASP A 111 -7.56 0.70 -29.25
N VAL A 112 -7.23 -0.27 -30.08
CA VAL A 112 -6.58 -1.52 -29.68
C VAL A 112 -5.23 -1.26 -29.01
N SER A 113 -4.48 -0.26 -29.50
CA SER A 113 -3.18 0.09 -28.91
C SER A 113 -3.33 0.61 -27.49
N ARG A 114 -4.29 1.47 -27.25
CA ARG A 114 -4.58 1.98 -25.92
C ARG A 114 -5.03 0.87 -24.97
N ILE A 115 -5.89 -0.03 -25.44
CA ILE A 115 -6.34 -1.17 -24.63
C ILE A 115 -5.17 -2.05 -24.24
N ALA A 116 -4.29 -2.40 -25.18
CA ALA A 116 -3.13 -3.23 -24.89
C ALA A 116 -2.17 -2.57 -23.89
N MET A 117 -1.91 -1.26 -24.04
CA MET A 117 -1.08 -0.51 -23.09
C MET A 117 -1.70 -0.44 -21.70
N THR A 118 -3.02 -0.18 -21.62
CA THR A 118 -3.72 -0.16 -20.33
C THR A 118 -3.69 -1.53 -19.68
N THR A 119 -3.99 -2.60 -20.43
CA THR A 119 -3.95 -3.98 -19.93
C THR A 119 -2.56 -4.35 -19.41
N ALA A 120 -1.50 -4.02 -20.17
CA ALA A 120 -0.14 -4.29 -19.72
C ALA A 120 0.21 -3.52 -18.44
N SER A 121 -0.21 -2.27 -18.34
CA SER A 121 -0.01 -1.45 -17.14
C SER A 121 -0.77 -1.99 -15.92
N ASP A 122 -2.01 -2.41 -16.13
CA ASP A 122 -2.86 -2.96 -15.07
C ASP A 122 -2.32 -4.30 -14.55
N ILE A 123 -1.81 -5.16 -15.44
CA ILE A 123 -1.18 -6.43 -15.06
C ILE A 123 0.07 -6.18 -14.22
N LEU A 124 0.96 -5.29 -14.66
CA LEU A 124 2.17 -4.95 -13.90
C LEU A 124 1.85 -4.25 -12.57
N GLY A 125 0.82 -3.41 -12.57
CA GLY A 125 0.34 -2.75 -11.36
C GLY A 125 -0.22 -3.74 -10.35
N LEU A 126 -1.02 -4.71 -10.81
CA LEU A 126 -1.61 -5.75 -9.96
C LEU A 126 -0.54 -6.69 -9.40
N ASP A 127 0.44 -7.08 -10.21
CA ASP A 127 1.56 -7.92 -9.77
C ASP A 127 2.35 -7.21 -8.65
N TYR A 128 2.67 -5.94 -8.84
CA TYR A 128 3.30 -5.12 -7.79
C TYR A 128 2.46 -5.02 -6.52
N GLU A 129 1.14 -4.84 -6.65
CA GLU A 129 0.21 -4.79 -5.51
C GLU A 129 0.19 -6.11 -4.75
N LEU A 130 0.20 -7.25 -5.46
CA LEU A 130 0.24 -8.60 -4.88
C LEU A 130 1.56 -8.86 -4.13
N GLU A 131 2.70 -8.49 -4.72
CA GLU A 131 4.01 -8.64 -4.05
C GLU A 131 4.09 -7.81 -2.77
N VAL A 132 3.68 -6.56 -2.85
CA VAL A 132 3.66 -5.66 -1.69
C VAL A 132 2.70 -6.16 -0.62
N ALA A 133 1.51 -6.61 -1.00
CA ALA A 133 0.55 -7.17 -0.06
C ALA A 133 1.10 -8.45 0.60
N ALA A 134 1.72 -9.35 -0.17
CA ALA A 134 2.35 -10.56 0.34
C ALA A 134 3.46 -10.24 1.36
N LEU A 135 4.31 -9.24 1.07
CA LEU A 135 5.34 -8.78 1.98
C LEU A 135 4.75 -8.15 3.25
N ALA A 136 3.78 -7.25 3.09
CA ALA A 136 3.19 -6.49 4.18
C ALA A 136 2.24 -7.31 5.07
N THR A 137 1.69 -8.40 4.56
CA THR A 137 0.83 -9.29 5.34
C THR A 137 1.54 -10.51 5.91
N ASN A 138 2.81 -10.73 5.59
CA ASN A 138 3.58 -11.85 6.12
C ASN A 138 4.00 -11.58 7.57
N VAL A 139 3.50 -12.39 8.48
CA VAL A 139 3.79 -12.29 9.93
C VAL A 139 5.30 -12.41 10.23
N ASN A 140 6.02 -13.20 9.45
CA ASN A 140 7.44 -13.46 9.67
C ASN A 140 8.35 -12.26 9.34
N THR A 141 7.84 -11.27 8.61
CA THR A 141 8.61 -10.05 8.31
C THR A 141 8.64 -9.06 9.47
N TYR A 142 7.76 -9.23 10.45
CA TYR A 142 7.61 -8.32 11.57
C TYR A 142 8.39 -8.78 12.80
N ALA A 143 8.91 -7.82 13.57
CA ALA A 143 9.50 -8.12 14.87
C ALA A 143 8.42 -8.57 15.86
N SER A 144 8.84 -9.31 16.89
CA SER A 144 7.96 -9.70 17.99
C SER A 144 7.26 -8.49 18.62
N GLY A 145 5.95 -8.59 18.79
CA GLY A 145 5.10 -7.50 19.34
C GLY A 145 4.61 -6.46 18.30
N HIS A 146 4.97 -6.63 17.02
CA HIS A 146 4.45 -5.77 15.94
C HIS A 146 3.31 -6.41 15.15
N VAL A 147 2.84 -7.56 15.56
CA VAL A 147 1.69 -8.25 14.97
C VAL A 147 0.64 -8.46 16.05
N LEU A 148 -0.58 -8.03 15.78
CA LEU A 148 -1.74 -8.26 16.62
C LEU A 148 -2.75 -9.12 15.83
N ALA A 149 -2.89 -10.38 16.22
CA ALA A 149 -3.90 -11.27 15.66
C ALA A 149 -5.21 -11.14 16.46
N LEU A 150 -6.27 -10.68 15.79
CA LEU A 150 -7.60 -10.53 16.38
C LEU A 150 -8.44 -11.77 16.06
N ALA A 151 -9.11 -12.34 17.06
CA ALA A 151 -9.94 -13.53 16.90
C ALA A 151 -11.25 -13.43 17.71
N GLY A 152 -12.31 -14.03 17.19
CA GLY A 152 -13.59 -14.10 17.89
C GLY A 152 -14.11 -12.72 18.31
N ALA A 153 -14.28 -12.51 19.60
CA ALA A 153 -14.83 -11.28 20.18
C ALA A 153 -13.91 -10.06 20.11
N THR A 154 -12.62 -10.25 19.82
CA THR A 154 -11.66 -9.14 19.67
C THR A 154 -11.59 -8.58 18.24
N LYS A 155 -12.25 -9.22 17.27
CA LYS A 155 -12.32 -8.69 15.89
C LYS A 155 -13.01 -7.33 15.86
N TRP A 156 -12.57 -6.47 14.98
CA TRP A 156 -13.18 -5.15 14.82
C TRP A 156 -14.63 -5.19 14.33
N SER A 157 -15.03 -6.27 13.67
CA SER A 157 -16.43 -6.54 13.31
C SER A 157 -17.31 -6.97 14.48
N ALA A 158 -16.72 -7.38 15.60
CA ALA A 158 -17.46 -7.75 16.80
C ALA A 158 -17.87 -6.50 17.60
N ALA A 159 -19.00 -6.59 18.28
CA ALA A 159 -19.49 -5.49 19.13
C ALA A 159 -18.55 -5.11 20.28
N THR A 160 -17.74 -6.08 20.74
CA THR A 160 -16.74 -5.92 21.80
C THR A 160 -15.34 -5.56 21.28
N GLY A 161 -15.17 -5.48 19.96
CA GLY A 161 -13.90 -5.09 19.35
C GLY A 161 -13.50 -3.65 19.70
N THR A 162 -12.21 -3.42 19.94
CA THR A 162 -11.66 -2.15 20.39
C THR A 162 -10.66 -1.52 19.42
N PRO A 163 -11.06 -1.21 18.18
CA PRO A 163 -10.15 -0.75 17.15
C PRO A 163 -9.37 0.51 17.50
N VAL A 164 -9.99 1.47 18.18
CA VAL A 164 -9.32 2.72 18.57
C VAL A 164 -8.22 2.47 19.58
N THR A 165 -8.46 1.57 20.53
CA THR A 165 -7.46 1.18 21.54
C THR A 165 -6.30 0.43 20.88
N ASP A 166 -6.60 -0.50 19.96
CA ASP A 166 -5.62 -1.31 19.26
C ASP A 166 -4.69 -0.45 18.40
N VAL A 167 -5.27 0.46 17.60
CA VAL A 167 -4.49 1.38 16.76
C VAL A 167 -3.62 2.32 17.60
N ARG A 168 -4.12 2.83 18.74
CA ARG A 168 -3.33 3.67 19.65
C ARG A 168 -2.18 2.90 20.30
N ALA A 169 -2.42 1.68 20.75
CA ALA A 169 -1.37 0.81 21.29
C ALA A 169 -0.28 0.51 20.23
N ALA A 170 -0.73 0.23 19.01
CA ALA A 170 0.13 0.04 17.84
C ALA A 170 0.99 1.28 17.55
N ALA A 171 0.36 2.46 17.52
CA ALA A 171 1.05 3.72 17.29
C ALA A 171 2.11 4.01 18.38
N ASP A 172 1.83 3.68 19.63
CA ASP A 172 2.79 3.82 20.72
C ASP A 172 3.95 2.82 20.59
N THR A 173 3.70 1.61 20.11
CA THR A 173 4.74 0.62 19.85
C THR A 173 5.72 1.11 18.79
N ILE A 174 5.19 1.61 17.67
CA ILE A 174 6.00 2.22 16.59
C ILE A 174 6.77 3.43 17.13
N ARG A 175 6.09 4.34 17.82
CA ARG A 175 6.72 5.54 18.38
C ARG A 175 7.88 5.20 19.33
N LYS A 176 7.73 4.20 20.17
CA LYS A 176 8.80 3.75 21.09
C LYS A 176 10.00 3.19 20.32
N LYS A 177 9.79 2.60 19.16
CA LYS A 177 10.86 1.98 18.35
C LYS A 177 11.62 3.00 17.51
N ILE A 178 10.92 3.90 16.81
CA ILE A 178 11.54 4.83 15.86
C ILE A 178 11.58 6.29 16.34
N GLY A 179 10.91 6.61 17.44
CA GLY A 179 10.82 7.99 17.96
C GLY A 179 9.79 8.87 17.24
N LYS A 180 9.10 8.34 16.22
CA LYS A 180 8.08 9.06 15.44
C LYS A 180 6.74 8.34 15.50
N ARG A 181 5.64 9.09 15.40
CA ARG A 181 4.30 8.48 15.30
C ARG A 181 4.04 8.02 13.87
N PRO A 182 3.29 6.92 13.69
CA PRO A 182 2.85 6.49 12.37
C PRO A 182 1.94 7.56 11.75
N ASN A 183 2.05 7.73 10.44
CA ASN A 183 1.30 8.72 9.69
C ASN A 183 0.29 8.11 8.72
N ARG A 184 0.40 6.81 8.44
CA ARG A 184 -0.46 6.14 7.45
C ARG A 184 -1.06 4.86 8.01
N LEU A 185 -2.36 4.69 7.78
CA LEU A 185 -3.12 3.48 8.07
C LEU A 185 -3.69 2.94 6.76
N THR A 186 -3.23 1.77 6.34
CA THR A 186 -3.78 1.05 5.19
C THR A 186 -4.75 -0.01 5.69
N LEU A 187 -5.94 0.00 5.16
CA LEU A 187 -7.03 -0.90 5.52
C LEU A 187 -7.46 -1.71 4.30
N SER A 188 -7.73 -2.99 4.45
CA SER A 188 -8.52 -3.71 3.46
C SER A 188 -9.97 -3.21 3.45
N ALA A 189 -10.71 -3.49 2.38
CA ALA A 189 -12.11 -3.11 2.25
C ALA A 189 -12.95 -3.57 3.44
N ASP A 190 -12.82 -4.85 3.81
CA ASP A 190 -13.52 -5.44 4.95
C ASP A 190 -13.14 -4.82 6.28
N ALA A 191 -11.84 -4.55 6.49
CA ALA A 191 -11.36 -3.92 7.72
C ALA A 191 -11.86 -2.47 7.84
N ALA A 192 -11.91 -1.73 6.72
CA ALA A 192 -12.44 -0.38 6.68
C ALA A 192 -13.94 -0.35 7.02
N HIS A 193 -14.71 -1.28 6.44
CA HIS A 193 -16.14 -1.42 6.73
C HIS A 193 -16.40 -1.77 8.21
N ALA A 194 -15.67 -2.76 8.73
CA ALA A 194 -15.77 -3.15 10.13
C ALA A 194 -15.43 -1.99 11.09
N LEU A 195 -14.37 -1.24 10.78
CA LEU A 195 -13.95 -0.08 11.55
C LEU A 195 -15.01 1.03 11.56
N ALA A 196 -15.61 1.34 10.40
CA ALA A 196 -16.60 2.39 10.26
C ALA A 196 -17.89 2.10 11.03
N LEU A 197 -18.25 0.83 11.19
CA LEU A 197 -19.46 0.39 11.91
C LEU A 197 -19.24 0.07 13.38
N ASN A 198 -18.00 -0.04 13.85
CA ASN A 198 -17.69 -0.48 15.21
C ASN A 198 -18.29 0.42 16.28
N PRO A 199 -18.90 -0.14 17.33
CA PRO A 199 -19.51 0.64 18.43
C PRO A 199 -18.54 1.56 19.16
N GLN A 200 -17.28 1.15 19.35
CA GLN A 200 -16.28 2.00 19.97
C GLN A 200 -16.00 3.24 19.12
N VAL A 201 -15.90 3.12 17.79
CA VAL A 201 -15.72 4.27 16.89
C VAL A 201 -16.94 5.18 16.96
N LYS A 202 -18.14 4.62 16.92
CA LYS A 202 -19.38 5.37 17.02
C LYS A 202 -19.51 6.15 18.34
N SER A 203 -18.97 5.65 19.44
CA SER A 203 -18.98 6.36 20.73
C SER A 203 -18.16 7.66 20.73
N TYR A 204 -17.22 7.83 19.80
CA TYR A 204 -16.45 9.07 19.63
C TYR A 204 -17.12 10.08 18.70
N LEU A 205 -18.16 9.66 17.98
CA LEU A 205 -18.92 10.53 17.08
C LEU A 205 -20.04 11.25 17.82
N PRO A 206 -20.45 12.45 17.38
CA PRO A 206 -21.66 13.11 17.88
C PRO A 206 -22.89 12.21 17.69
N THR A 207 -23.79 12.21 18.63
CA THR A 207 -25.04 11.41 18.59
C THR A 207 -25.96 11.76 17.41
N THR A 208 -25.73 12.87 16.75
CA THR A 208 -26.45 13.28 15.53
C THR A 208 -26.02 12.51 14.27
N VAL A 209 -24.89 11.80 14.32
CA VAL A 209 -24.38 11.01 13.20
C VAL A 209 -24.98 9.60 13.27
N LEU A 210 -25.99 9.33 12.46
CA LEU A 210 -26.70 8.03 12.43
C LEU A 210 -26.04 7.00 11.49
N GLY A 211 -25.06 7.39 10.69
CA GLY A 211 -24.41 6.55 9.67
C GLY A 211 -23.08 5.93 10.11
N PRO A 212 -22.40 5.22 9.18
CA PRO A 212 -21.04 4.78 9.38
C PRO A 212 -20.09 5.99 9.47
N ALA A 213 -18.97 5.81 10.19
CA ALA A 213 -17.96 6.86 10.30
C ALA A 213 -17.31 7.15 8.93
N SER A 214 -17.19 8.41 8.54
CA SER A 214 -16.48 8.80 7.34
C SER A 214 -14.96 8.65 7.52
N VAL A 215 -14.23 8.55 6.42
CA VAL A 215 -12.74 8.44 6.45
C VAL A 215 -12.11 9.61 7.19
N GLU A 216 -12.62 10.83 7.02
CA GLU A 216 -12.09 12.02 7.70
C GLU A 216 -12.35 11.99 9.22
N GLN A 217 -13.50 11.48 9.64
CA GLN A 217 -13.79 11.26 11.06
C GLN A 217 -12.85 10.19 11.65
N LEU A 218 -12.61 9.11 10.91
CA LEU A 218 -11.67 8.06 11.32
C LEU A 218 -10.25 8.59 11.47
N LYS A 219 -9.76 9.44 10.56
CA LYS A 219 -8.44 10.09 10.69
C LYS A 219 -8.34 10.88 12.00
N THR A 220 -9.36 11.63 12.31
CA THR A 220 -9.40 12.44 13.56
C THR A 220 -9.42 11.57 14.80
N ILE A 221 -10.26 10.52 14.86
CA ILE A 221 -10.40 9.61 16.00
C ILE A 221 -9.12 8.82 16.23
N LEU A 222 -8.51 8.30 15.16
CA LEU A 222 -7.30 7.46 15.20
C LEU A 222 -6.02 8.27 15.28
N GLN A 223 -6.08 9.59 15.04
CA GLN A 223 -4.94 10.51 15.02
C GLN A 223 -3.88 10.10 13.98
N VAL A 224 -4.32 9.71 12.78
CA VAL A 224 -3.48 9.33 11.66
C VAL A 224 -3.64 10.37 10.54
N GLU A 225 -2.54 10.73 9.86
CA GLU A 225 -2.58 11.75 8.80
C GLU A 225 -3.33 11.25 7.56
N GLU A 226 -3.13 9.98 7.19
CA GLU A 226 -3.73 9.40 6.00
C GLU A 226 -4.29 8.01 6.29
N ILE A 227 -5.53 7.78 5.86
CA ILE A 227 -6.14 6.45 5.81
C ILE A 227 -6.35 6.10 4.35
N VAL A 228 -5.84 4.94 3.95
CA VAL A 228 -5.94 4.43 2.59
C VAL A 228 -6.69 3.11 2.62
N ILE A 229 -7.72 3.02 1.79
CA ILE A 229 -8.52 1.79 1.65
C ILE A 229 -8.04 1.06 0.41
N ALA A 230 -7.72 -0.22 0.56
CA ALA A 230 -7.23 -1.09 -0.49
C ALA A 230 -8.39 -1.93 -1.02
N ASP A 231 -8.82 -1.60 -2.23
CA ASP A 231 -9.96 -2.26 -2.91
C ASP A 231 -9.50 -3.10 -4.11
N ALA A 232 -8.19 -3.36 -4.22
CA ALA A 232 -7.65 -4.17 -5.32
C ALA A 232 -8.08 -5.63 -5.20
N VAL A 233 -8.53 -6.19 -6.32
CA VAL A 233 -9.01 -7.58 -6.44
C VAL A 233 -8.20 -8.29 -7.51
N TRP A 234 -7.93 -9.56 -7.32
CA TRP A 234 -7.33 -10.44 -8.30
C TRP A 234 -8.19 -11.68 -8.51
N VAL A 235 -8.06 -12.30 -9.66
CA VAL A 235 -8.81 -13.52 -10.02
C VAL A 235 -7.85 -14.70 -9.98
N ASP A 236 -8.21 -15.73 -9.24
CA ASP A 236 -7.42 -16.95 -9.14
C ASP A 236 -7.64 -17.88 -10.35
N GLU A 237 -6.92 -19.01 -10.38
CA GLU A 237 -7.03 -20.03 -11.44
C GLU A 237 -8.43 -20.65 -11.57
N THR A 238 -9.30 -20.45 -10.58
CA THR A 238 -10.67 -20.95 -10.55
C THR A 238 -11.71 -19.90 -10.94
N ASP A 239 -11.29 -18.78 -11.57
CA ASP A 239 -12.13 -17.64 -11.93
C ASP A 239 -12.86 -17.02 -10.71
N THR A 240 -12.29 -17.15 -9.51
CA THR A 240 -12.85 -16.56 -8.29
C THR A 240 -12.11 -15.28 -7.94
N GLY A 241 -12.86 -14.17 -7.81
CA GLY A 241 -12.30 -12.89 -7.36
C GLY A 241 -11.92 -12.95 -5.88
N ARG A 242 -10.72 -12.47 -5.56
CA ARG A 242 -10.18 -12.41 -4.20
C ARG A 242 -9.58 -11.05 -3.92
N ASP A 243 -9.72 -10.59 -2.69
CA ASP A 243 -9.08 -9.35 -2.24
C ASP A 243 -7.57 -9.55 -2.11
N VAL A 244 -6.79 -8.63 -2.67
CA VAL A 244 -5.33 -8.64 -2.59
C VAL A 244 -4.86 -8.51 -1.14
N TRP A 245 -5.48 -7.64 -0.37
CA TRP A 245 -5.08 -7.33 1.00
C TRP A 245 -5.76 -8.17 2.08
N GLY A 246 -6.71 -9.02 1.71
CA GLY A 246 -7.49 -9.85 2.65
C GLY A 246 -8.13 -9.01 3.75
N ASN A 247 -8.14 -9.52 4.99
CA ASN A 247 -8.72 -8.83 6.16
C ASN A 247 -7.63 -8.21 7.03
N ASN A 248 -6.84 -7.28 6.49
CA ASN A 248 -5.68 -6.73 7.17
C ASN A 248 -5.77 -5.21 7.36
N ALA A 249 -5.18 -4.73 8.45
CA ALA A 249 -4.92 -3.33 8.71
C ALA A 249 -3.44 -3.13 9.00
N ILE A 250 -2.79 -2.19 8.34
CA ILE A 250 -1.36 -1.95 8.45
C ILE A 250 -1.14 -0.49 8.84
N LEU A 251 -0.54 -0.30 10.00
CA LEU A 251 -0.16 1.02 10.49
C LEU A 251 1.33 1.23 10.26
N ALA A 252 1.68 2.30 9.54
CA ALA A 252 3.05 2.56 9.14
C ALA A 252 3.45 4.02 9.33
N TYR A 253 4.75 4.25 9.51
CA TYR A 253 5.36 5.54 9.28
C TYR A 253 6.00 5.53 7.89
N VAL A 254 5.46 6.33 6.98
CA VAL A 254 5.95 6.48 5.61
C VAL A 254 6.56 7.86 5.48
N PRO A 255 7.89 7.98 5.22
CA PRO A 255 8.52 9.27 5.05
C PRO A 255 7.99 9.99 3.81
N ARG A 256 7.82 11.30 3.88
CA ARG A 256 7.44 12.11 2.73
C ARG A 256 8.64 12.29 1.82
N ILE A 257 8.53 11.84 0.58
CA ILE A 257 9.54 12.04 -0.45
C ILE A 257 9.18 13.32 -1.19
N SER A 258 10.03 14.33 -1.12
CA SER A 258 9.85 15.54 -1.92
C SER A 258 10.32 15.30 -3.35
N ALA A 259 9.56 15.80 -4.33
CA ALA A 259 9.80 15.61 -5.76
C ALA A 259 11.16 16.16 -6.30
N GLY A 260 11.95 16.81 -5.45
CA GLY A 260 13.25 17.38 -5.79
C GLY A 260 14.46 16.46 -5.54
N GLY A 261 14.26 15.16 -5.32
CA GLY A 261 15.37 14.22 -5.07
C GLY A 261 16.06 14.38 -3.71
N GLY A 262 15.74 15.42 -2.96
CA GLY A 262 15.98 15.51 -1.53
C GLY A 262 14.76 14.92 -0.86
N ALA A 263 14.81 13.64 -0.45
CA ALA A 263 13.98 13.25 0.65
C ALA A 263 14.21 14.32 1.72
N ASP A 264 13.17 14.76 2.40
CA ASP A 264 13.34 15.44 3.66
C ASP A 264 13.90 14.39 4.62
N ILE A 265 15.13 14.04 4.29
CA ILE A 265 16.00 13.19 5.06
C ILE A 265 16.45 14.11 6.17
N SER A 266 15.51 14.43 7.03
CA SER A 266 15.92 14.82 8.35
C SER A 266 16.65 13.62 8.91
N LEU A 267 17.89 13.47 8.44
CA LEU A 267 19.06 12.83 9.06
C LEU A 267 18.84 11.56 9.91
N ALA A 268 17.70 10.90 9.77
CA ALA A 268 17.30 9.94 10.78
C ALA A 268 16.89 8.60 10.28
N GLU A 269 16.79 8.34 8.98
CA GLU A 269 16.23 7.07 8.57
C GLU A 269 17.18 6.22 7.79
N PRO A 270 17.47 5.03 8.29
CA PRO A 270 18.12 4.02 7.51
C PRO A 270 17.18 3.62 6.37
N ARG A 271 17.47 4.10 5.20
CA ARG A 271 16.73 3.80 3.96
C ARG A 271 16.65 2.31 3.62
N SER A 272 17.48 1.52 4.26
CA SER A 272 17.45 0.06 4.15
C SER A 272 16.17 -0.57 4.69
N GLU A 273 15.40 0.14 5.50
CA GLU A 273 14.16 -0.39 6.08
C GLU A 273 12.92 -0.03 5.28
N GLU A 274 13.01 0.87 4.33
CA GLU A 274 11.89 1.24 3.47
C GLU A 274 11.40 0.08 2.59
N ARG A 275 12.25 -0.92 2.36
CA ARG A 275 11.85 -2.20 1.76
C ARG A 275 11.57 -3.32 2.75
N ARG A 276 11.94 -3.14 4.00
CA ARG A 276 11.55 -4.03 5.08
C ARG A 276 10.50 -3.37 5.95
N VAL A 277 9.39 -3.04 5.34
CA VAL A 277 8.18 -2.58 6.05
C VAL A 277 7.82 -3.51 7.20
N GLY A 278 8.27 -4.76 7.15
CA GLY A 278 8.05 -5.71 8.21
C GLY A 278 8.57 -5.34 9.60
N LYS A 279 9.47 -4.37 9.74
CA LYS A 279 10.01 -4.03 11.07
C LYS A 279 9.35 -2.83 11.73
N GLU A 280 8.78 -1.92 10.93
CA GLU A 280 8.26 -0.63 11.41
C GLU A 280 6.73 -0.53 11.28
N CYS A 281 6.09 -1.51 10.69
CA CYS A 281 4.65 -1.60 10.56
C CYS A 281 4.04 -2.54 11.59
N LEU A 282 2.79 -2.28 11.95
CA LEU A 282 2.01 -3.11 12.84
C LEU A 282 0.81 -3.63 12.08
N ARG A 283 0.73 -4.94 11.97
CA ARG A 283 -0.42 -5.63 11.38
C ARG A 283 -1.48 -5.83 12.43
N LEU A 284 -2.63 -5.23 12.21
CA LEU A 284 -3.83 -5.44 12.99
C LEU A 284 -4.75 -6.31 12.18
N CYS A 285 -4.93 -7.58 12.54
CA CYS A 285 -5.82 -8.42 11.78
C CYS A 285 -6.29 -9.72 12.35
N ARG A 286 -7.44 -9.96 12.06
CA ARG A 286 -8.23 -10.97 11.34
C ARG A 286 -9.65 -10.92 11.73
#